data_858860af102061820063902ba10e867c
#
_entry.id   858860af102061820063902ba10e867c
#
_cell.length_a   1.000
_cell.length_b   1.000
_cell.length_c   1.000
_cell.angle_alpha   90.00
_cell.angle_beta   90.00
_cell.angle_gamma   90.00
#
_symmetry.space_group_name_H-M   'P 1'
#
loop_
_entity.id
_entity.type
_entity.pdbx_description
1 polymer ?
#
loop_
_entity_poly.entity_id
_entity_poly.type
_entity_poly.pdbx_seq_one_letter_code
_entity_poly.pdbx_strand_id
1 'polypeptide(L)'
;KNIIIKNNVHVFSSNYSLYGDLSRRVMRTLKRFNSDIEIYSIDEAFMDLSNFSDKEIEEVGKEIRNTVLQWTGIPTSIGIAKTKTLSKIANHIAKKKKSGVTSLIGIENIDPILEKIEINDVWGVGKQLTKFYQKHGVYNAKQLKNKSNTWIKKCSNVLSSRTAMELRGIPCIDLETTQSKRKSCVVSRSFGKRVEHFQELKEAVANYCLNASEKIRSENLV
;
A
#
# COMPACT_ATOMS: atom_id res chain seq x y z
N LYS A 1 -25.30 -11.00 -0.31
CA LYS A 1 -26.64 -10.56 0.13
C LYS A 1 -27.10 -11.28 1.40
N ASN A 2 -27.07 -12.63 1.47
CA ASN A 2 -27.57 -13.40 2.62
C ASN A 2 -26.86 -13.08 3.96
N ILE A 3 -25.56 -12.85 3.96
CA ILE A 3 -24.79 -12.49 5.17
C ILE A 3 -25.23 -11.11 5.70
N ILE A 4 -25.45 -10.14 4.82
CA ILE A 4 -25.86 -8.78 5.15
C ILE A 4 -27.22 -8.81 5.86
N ILE A 5 -28.19 -9.52 5.29
CA ILE A 5 -29.54 -9.63 5.83
C ILE A 5 -29.52 -10.41 7.16
N LYS A 6 -28.83 -11.56 7.20
CA LYS A 6 -28.78 -12.43 8.39
C LYS A 6 -28.16 -11.75 9.62
N ASN A 7 -27.20 -10.83 9.40
CA ASN A 7 -26.46 -10.17 10.49
C ASN A 7 -26.84 -8.69 10.63
N ASN A 8 -27.92 -8.23 10.01
CA ASN A 8 -28.42 -6.85 10.06
C ASN A 8 -27.31 -5.81 9.77
N VAL A 9 -26.50 -6.05 8.72
CA VAL A 9 -25.37 -5.20 8.35
C VAL A 9 -25.86 -3.99 7.56
N HIS A 10 -25.57 -2.80 8.04
CA HIS A 10 -25.84 -1.55 7.32
C HIS A 10 -24.77 -1.31 6.25
N VAL A 11 -25.19 -1.05 5.01
CA VAL A 11 -24.32 -0.81 3.87
C VAL A 11 -24.46 0.64 3.42
N PHE A 12 -23.35 1.37 3.41
CA PHE A 12 -23.28 2.77 3.00
C PHE A 12 -22.30 2.94 1.83
N SER A 13 -22.53 3.95 1.01
CA SER A 13 -21.56 4.37 0.00
C SER A 13 -20.35 5.04 0.65
N SER A 14 -19.16 4.74 0.18
CA SER A 14 -17.93 5.36 0.67
C SER A 14 -17.87 6.85 0.32
N ASN A 15 -17.57 7.70 1.29
CA ASN A 15 -17.37 9.14 1.07
C ASN A 15 -15.91 9.39 0.63
N TYR A 16 -15.63 9.21 -0.66
CA TYR A 16 -14.27 9.37 -1.20
C TYR A 16 -13.71 10.78 -1.02
N SER A 17 -14.54 11.80 -1.06
CA SER A 17 -14.10 13.20 -0.85
C SER A 17 -13.56 13.40 0.56
N LEU A 18 -14.27 12.89 1.58
CA LEU A 18 -13.81 12.92 2.97
C LEU A 18 -12.52 12.12 3.17
N TYR A 19 -12.46 10.89 2.63
CA TYR A 19 -11.24 10.08 2.75
C TYR A 19 -10.04 10.72 2.07
N GLY A 20 -10.24 11.33 0.91
CA GLY A 20 -9.20 12.09 0.22
C GLY A 20 -8.73 13.32 0.99
N ASP A 21 -9.64 14.02 1.67
CA ASP A 21 -9.26 15.16 2.51
C ASP A 21 -8.46 14.73 3.74
N LEU A 22 -8.92 13.73 4.47
CA LEU A 22 -8.21 13.18 5.62
C LEU A 22 -6.84 12.62 5.23
N SER A 23 -6.76 11.89 4.11
CA SER A 23 -5.50 11.43 3.54
C SER A 23 -4.52 12.58 3.29
N ARG A 24 -4.96 13.66 2.63
CA ARG A 24 -4.11 14.85 2.39
C ARG A 24 -3.60 15.46 3.68
N ARG A 25 -4.40 15.51 4.75
CA ARG A 25 -3.98 16.01 6.07
C ARG A 25 -2.89 15.11 6.67
N VAL A 26 -3.08 13.79 6.64
CA VAL A 26 -2.05 12.83 7.08
C VAL A 26 -0.75 13.03 6.29
N MET A 27 -0.82 13.04 4.94
CA MET A 27 0.37 13.19 4.11
C MET A 27 1.08 14.54 4.32
N ARG A 28 0.34 15.62 4.55
CA ARG A 28 0.92 16.93 4.93
C ARG A 28 1.63 16.87 6.29
N THR A 29 1.07 16.15 7.26
CA THR A 29 1.70 15.95 8.56
C THR A 29 3.00 15.18 8.42
N LEU A 30 3.01 14.09 7.66
CA LEU A 30 4.20 13.28 7.40
C LEU A 30 5.32 14.10 6.72
N LYS A 31 4.98 14.95 5.75
CA LYS A 31 5.94 15.82 5.06
C LYS A 31 6.70 16.80 5.96
N ARG A 32 6.25 17.03 7.18
CA ARG A 32 6.96 17.89 8.16
C ARG A 32 8.17 17.19 8.77
N PHE A 33 8.18 15.88 8.80
CA PHE A 33 9.31 15.08 9.30
C PHE A 33 10.37 14.85 8.23
N ASN A 34 9.96 14.60 7.00
CA ASN A 34 10.85 14.55 5.83
C ASN A 34 10.06 14.87 4.56
N SER A 35 10.69 15.63 3.65
CA SER A 35 10.13 15.94 2.31
C SER A 35 10.14 14.73 1.38
N ASP A 36 11.08 13.80 1.58
CA ASP A 36 11.25 12.60 0.76
C ASP A 36 10.23 11.53 1.15
N ILE A 37 9.03 11.74 0.64
CA ILE A 37 7.87 10.87 0.86
C ILE A 37 7.26 10.44 -0.48
N GLU A 38 7.01 9.15 -0.61
CA GLU A 38 6.20 8.57 -1.66
C GLU A 38 4.79 8.32 -1.13
N ILE A 39 3.80 8.96 -1.72
CA ILE A 39 2.38 8.68 -1.45
C ILE A 39 1.98 7.47 -2.30
N TYR A 40 2.03 6.28 -1.71
CA TYR A 40 1.78 5.03 -2.40
C TYR A 40 0.29 4.80 -2.67
N SER A 41 -0.57 5.14 -1.71
CA SER A 41 -2.04 5.06 -1.83
C SER A 41 -2.73 6.14 -0.98
N ILE A 42 -4.06 6.12 -0.92
CA ILE A 42 -4.84 7.02 -0.07
C ILE A 42 -4.53 6.84 1.43
N ASP A 43 -4.06 5.69 1.83
CA ASP A 43 -3.85 5.27 3.23
C ASP A 43 -2.43 4.79 3.53
N GLU A 44 -1.53 4.84 2.55
CA GLU A 44 -0.15 4.34 2.69
C GLU A 44 0.86 5.31 2.06
N ALA A 45 1.97 5.49 2.77
CA ALA A 45 3.12 6.24 2.28
C ALA A 45 4.43 5.55 2.71
N PHE A 46 5.48 5.74 1.91
CA PHE A 46 6.86 5.45 2.30
C PHE A 46 7.60 6.77 2.53
N MET A 47 8.46 6.80 3.52
CA MET A 47 9.27 7.96 3.88
C MET A 47 10.70 7.52 4.15
N ASP A 48 11.66 8.29 3.66
CA ASP A 48 13.06 8.08 4.00
C ASP A 48 13.32 8.58 5.43
N LEU A 49 13.94 7.74 6.25
CA LEU A 49 14.37 8.05 7.60
C LEU A 49 15.90 7.88 7.76
N SER A 50 16.65 7.84 6.67
CA SER A 50 18.12 7.64 6.71
C SER A 50 18.89 8.75 7.42
N ASN A 51 18.27 9.91 7.61
CA ASN A 51 18.85 11.05 8.35
C ASN A 51 18.81 10.85 9.87
N PHE A 52 18.12 9.83 10.38
CA PHE A 52 18.03 9.53 11.81
C PHE A 52 18.95 8.36 12.19
N SER A 53 19.49 8.38 13.40
CA SER A 53 20.32 7.28 13.88
C SER A 53 19.50 6.01 14.14
N ASP A 54 20.13 4.84 14.00
CA ASP A 54 19.49 3.54 14.27
C ASP A 54 18.93 3.43 15.70
N LYS A 55 19.53 4.16 16.65
CA LYS A 55 19.11 4.18 18.06
C LYS A 55 17.83 4.98 18.30
N GLU A 56 17.62 6.04 17.52
CA GLU A 56 16.51 6.99 17.68
C GLU A 56 15.33 6.66 16.80
N ILE A 57 15.55 5.84 15.76
CA ILE A 57 14.59 5.67 14.66
C ILE A 57 13.23 5.12 15.11
N GLU A 58 13.19 4.29 16.15
CA GLU A 58 11.94 3.77 16.68
C GLU A 58 11.18 4.86 17.46
N GLU A 59 11.88 5.74 18.20
CA GLU A 59 11.26 6.88 18.90
C GLU A 59 10.74 7.92 17.89
N VAL A 60 11.48 8.17 16.81
CA VAL A 60 11.02 8.99 15.69
C VAL A 60 9.73 8.42 15.10
N GLY A 61 9.66 7.11 14.90
CA GLY A 61 8.44 6.45 14.46
C GLY A 61 7.25 6.65 15.41
N LYS A 62 7.48 6.60 16.72
CA LYS A 62 6.45 6.87 17.73
C LYS A 62 6.02 8.35 17.72
N GLU A 63 6.95 9.27 17.56
CA GLU A 63 6.67 10.71 17.44
C GLU A 63 5.81 10.99 16.20
N ILE A 64 6.20 10.47 15.04
CA ILE A 64 5.43 10.59 13.78
C ILE A 64 3.99 10.09 14.00
N ARG A 65 3.84 8.89 14.55
CA ARG A 65 2.54 8.27 14.81
C ARG A 65 1.68 9.12 15.73
N ASN A 66 2.24 9.61 16.83
CA ASN A 66 1.53 10.43 17.82
C ASN A 66 1.12 11.77 17.23
N THR A 67 2.01 12.42 16.47
CA THR A 67 1.72 13.69 15.79
C THR A 67 0.59 13.53 14.75
N VAL A 68 0.62 12.45 13.93
CA VAL A 68 -0.46 12.18 13.00
C VAL A 68 -1.79 11.98 13.74
N LEU A 69 -1.79 11.19 14.81
CA LEU A 69 -3.00 10.96 15.60
C LEU A 69 -3.52 12.27 16.23
N GLN A 70 -2.64 13.07 16.83
CA GLN A 70 -3.00 14.32 17.48
C GLN A 70 -3.59 15.34 16.50
N TRP A 71 -3.03 15.45 15.30
CA TRP A 71 -3.41 16.50 14.33
C TRP A 71 -4.55 16.11 13.42
N THR A 72 -4.73 14.82 13.17
CA THR A 72 -5.73 14.34 12.22
C THR A 72 -6.82 13.45 12.82
N GLY A 73 -6.62 12.96 14.05
CA GLY A 73 -7.49 11.96 14.66
C GLY A 73 -7.34 10.56 14.05
N ILE A 74 -6.44 10.37 13.08
CA ILE A 74 -6.28 9.09 12.36
C ILE A 74 -5.20 8.22 13.02
N PRO A 75 -5.55 7.06 13.58
CA PRO A 75 -4.56 6.13 14.09
C PRO A 75 -3.79 5.47 12.94
N THR A 76 -2.47 5.53 13.01
CA THR A 76 -1.59 4.94 12.00
C THR A 76 -0.70 3.85 12.61
N SER A 77 -0.15 2.97 11.78
CA SER A 77 0.92 2.04 12.15
C SER A 77 2.14 2.29 11.30
N ILE A 78 3.33 2.14 11.89
CA ILE A 78 4.61 2.46 11.24
C ILE A 78 5.52 1.24 11.30
N GLY A 79 6.03 0.85 10.14
CA GLY A 79 7.04 -0.18 10.00
C GLY A 79 8.33 0.41 9.44
N ILE A 80 9.45 0.19 10.12
CA ILE A 80 10.75 0.76 9.79
C ILE A 80 11.71 -0.36 9.41
N ALA A 81 12.37 -0.27 8.26
CA ALA A 81 13.33 -1.25 7.79
C ALA A 81 14.22 -0.69 6.67
N LYS A 82 15.25 -1.44 6.28
CA LYS A 82 16.20 -1.04 5.22
C LYS A 82 15.62 -1.02 3.81
N THR A 83 14.47 -1.67 3.57
CA THR A 83 13.84 -1.76 2.25
C THR A 83 12.33 -1.59 2.35
N LYS A 84 11.68 -1.19 1.26
CA LYS A 84 10.21 -1.03 1.22
C LYS A 84 9.48 -2.33 1.57
N THR A 85 9.92 -3.47 1.03
CA THR A 85 9.30 -4.76 1.33
C THR A 85 9.44 -5.13 2.81
N LEU A 86 10.60 -4.91 3.41
CA LEU A 86 10.80 -5.16 4.84
C LEU A 86 10.03 -4.17 5.71
N SER A 87 9.90 -2.89 5.29
CA SER A 87 9.10 -1.90 6.03
C SER A 87 7.61 -2.27 6.02
N LYS A 88 7.09 -2.83 4.93
CA LYS A 88 5.72 -3.37 4.87
C LYS A 88 5.52 -4.56 5.81
N ILE A 89 6.52 -5.44 5.95
CA ILE A 89 6.49 -6.53 6.93
C ILE A 89 6.52 -5.97 8.36
N ALA A 90 7.41 -5.01 8.64
CA ALA A 90 7.46 -4.34 9.93
C ALA A 90 6.10 -3.67 10.26
N ASN A 91 5.46 -3.03 9.28
CA ASN A 91 4.14 -2.44 9.45
C ASN A 91 3.05 -3.50 9.71
N HIS A 92 3.08 -4.64 9.01
CA HIS A 92 2.16 -5.77 9.29
C HIS A 92 2.28 -6.22 10.76
N ILE A 93 3.50 -6.27 11.30
CA ILE A 93 3.75 -6.59 12.71
C ILE A 93 3.26 -5.47 13.62
N ALA A 94 3.55 -4.21 13.27
CA ALA A 94 3.17 -3.03 14.04
C ALA A 94 1.65 -2.92 14.26
N LYS A 95 0.85 -3.30 13.26
CA LYS A 95 -0.62 -3.35 13.37
C LYS A 95 -1.14 -4.23 14.50
N LYS A 96 -0.37 -5.24 14.92
CA LYS A 96 -0.70 -6.17 16.01
C LYS A 96 -0.16 -5.72 17.37
N LYS A 97 0.74 -4.73 17.41
CA LYS A 97 1.34 -4.19 18.63
C LYS A 97 0.57 -2.99 19.16
N LYS A 98 0.45 -2.84 20.48
CA LYS A 98 -0.15 -1.65 21.11
C LYS A 98 0.58 -0.36 20.75
N SER A 99 1.92 -0.39 20.65
CA SER A 99 2.72 0.78 20.24
C SER A 99 2.42 1.24 18.82
N GLY A 100 1.94 0.35 17.94
CA GLY A 100 1.69 0.64 16.54
C GLY A 100 2.96 0.97 15.74
N VAL A 101 4.15 0.73 16.31
CA VAL A 101 5.45 0.95 15.66
C VAL A 101 6.30 -0.31 15.77
N THR A 102 7.03 -0.65 14.72
CA THR A 102 8.01 -1.75 14.71
C THR A 102 9.17 -1.36 13.83
N SER A 103 10.39 -1.47 14.37
CA SER A 103 11.63 -1.36 13.61
C SER A 103 12.25 -2.74 13.43
N LEU A 104 12.78 -2.99 12.23
CA LEU A 104 13.66 -4.12 11.91
C LEU A 104 15.12 -3.68 11.75
N ILE A 105 15.42 -2.42 12.03
CA ILE A 105 16.80 -1.88 12.03
C ILE A 105 17.55 -2.46 13.22
N GLY A 106 18.82 -2.80 13.03
CA GLY A 106 19.66 -3.39 14.09
C GLY A 106 19.43 -4.88 14.36
N ILE A 107 18.44 -5.51 13.72
CA ILE A 107 18.21 -6.96 13.86
C ILE A 107 19.13 -7.70 12.90
N GLU A 108 20.14 -8.40 13.45
CA GLU A 108 21.10 -9.16 12.66
C GLU A 108 20.47 -10.31 11.88
N ASN A 109 19.57 -11.04 12.51
CA ASN A 109 18.87 -12.17 11.88
C ASN A 109 17.35 -11.96 11.88
N ILE A 110 16.82 -11.60 10.72
CA ILE A 110 15.37 -11.41 10.51
C ILE A 110 14.63 -12.70 10.11
N ASP A 111 15.33 -13.81 9.90
CA ASP A 111 14.74 -15.08 9.44
C ASP A 111 13.60 -15.60 10.33
N PRO A 112 13.70 -15.57 11.66
CA PRO A 112 12.59 -15.97 12.54
C PRO A 112 11.33 -15.10 12.38
N ILE A 113 11.52 -13.84 11.98
CA ILE A 113 10.40 -12.91 11.69
C ILE A 113 9.77 -13.29 10.35
N LEU A 114 10.61 -13.44 9.30
CA LEU A 114 10.15 -13.76 7.94
C LEU A 114 9.49 -15.13 7.85
N GLU A 115 9.84 -16.07 8.71
CA GLU A 115 9.24 -17.39 8.78
C GLU A 115 7.77 -17.35 9.20
N LYS A 116 7.38 -16.36 10.01
CA LYS A 116 6.01 -16.14 10.50
C LYS A 116 5.14 -15.34 9.52
N ILE A 117 5.72 -14.78 8.45
CA ILE A 117 5.00 -14.01 7.45
C ILE A 117 4.59 -14.93 6.31
N GLU A 118 3.29 -15.12 6.15
CA GLU A 118 2.77 -15.93 5.04
C GLU A 118 3.10 -15.30 3.70
N ILE A 119 3.25 -16.14 2.67
CA ILE A 119 3.65 -15.67 1.34
C ILE A 119 2.66 -14.69 0.71
N ASN A 120 1.38 -14.81 1.03
CA ASN A 120 0.32 -13.88 0.58
C ASN A 120 0.36 -12.51 1.27
N ASP A 121 1.06 -12.39 2.41
CA ASP A 121 1.25 -11.15 3.14
C ASP A 121 2.51 -10.39 2.70
N VAL A 122 3.31 -10.99 1.82
CA VAL A 122 4.48 -10.34 1.24
C VAL A 122 4.04 -9.33 0.18
N TRP A 123 4.51 -8.09 0.30
CA TRP A 123 4.19 -7.02 -0.63
C TRP A 123 4.59 -7.40 -2.07
N GLY A 124 3.67 -7.19 -3.01
CA GLY A 124 3.85 -7.58 -4.42
C GLY A 124 3.45 -9.03 -4.74
N VAL A 125 3.07 -9.84 -3.74
CA VAL A 125 2.60 -11.21 -3.94
C VAL A 125 1.07 -11.24 -3.93
N GLY A 126 0.46 -11.17 -5.11
CA GLY A 126 -1.00 -11.29 -5.27
C GLY A 126 -1.45 -12.76 -5.32
N LYS A 127 -2.78 -12.98 -5.38
CA LYS A 127 -3.42 -14.31 -5.35
C LYS A 127 -2.82 -15.33 -6.33
N GLN A 128 -2.46 -14.92 -7.55
CA GLN A 128 -1.90 -15.83 -8.56
C GLN A 128 -0.47 -16.25 -8.20
N LEU A 129 0.37 -15.28 -7.76
CA LEU A 129 1.72 -15.58 -7.30
C LEU A 129 1.71 -16.43 -6.03
N THR A 130 0.78 -16.20 -5.10
CA THR A 130 0.60 -17.03 -3.90
C THR A 130 0.39 -18.50 -4.30
N LYS A 131 -0.59 -18.78 -5.18
CA LYS A 131 -0.85 -20.15 -5.66
C LYS A 131 0.38 -20.77 -6.34
N PHE A 132 1.05 -19.97 -7.15
CA PHE A 132 2.26 -20.40 -7.83
C PHE A 132 3.37 -20.76 -6.83
N TYR A 133 3.67 -19.88 -5.87
CA TYR A 133 4.70 -20.11 -4.87
C TYR A 133 4.39 -21.33 -3.99
N GLN A 134 3.15 -21.47 -3.51
CA GLN A 134 2.72 -22.61 -2.73
C GLN A 134 2.87 -23.94 -3.48
N LYS A 135 2.53 -23.98 -4.77
CA LYS A 135 2.75 -25.14 -5.63
C LYS A 135 4.23 -25.54 -5.74
N HIS A 136 5.15 -24.58 -5.52
CA HIS A 136 6.61 -24.82 -5.56
C HIS A 136 7.25 -24.87 -4.15
N GLY A 137 6.44 -25.12 -3.11
CA GLY A 137 6.92 -25.29 -1.75
C GLY A 137 7.39 -24.00 -1.07
N VAL A 138 6.85 -22.84 -1.48
CA VAL A 138 7.15 -21.54 -0.87
C VAL A 138 5.88 -21.03 -0.18
N TYR A 139 5.85 -21.09 1.15
CA TYR A 139 4.69 -20.76 1.98
C TYR A 139 4.88 -19.48 2.80
N ASN A 140 6.13 -19.02 2.99
CA ASN A 140 6.44 -17.85 3.81
C ASN A 140 7.55 -16.97 3.19
N ALA A 141 7.74 -15.78 3.76
CA ALA A 141 8.70 -14.79 3.27
C ALA A 141 10.15 -15.29 3.35
N LYS A 142 10.52 -16.07 4.39
CA LYS A 142 11.86 -16.66 4.53
C LYS A 142 12.17 -17.62 3.38
N GLN A 143 11.21 -18.46 3.02
CA GLN A 143 11.39 -19.42 1.92
C GLN A 143 11.55 -18.69 0.59
N LEU A 144 10.82 -17.58 0.36
CA LEU A 144 11.00 -16.75 -0.84
C LEU A 144 12.38 -16.06 -0.83
N LYS A 145 12.79 -15.47 0.31
CA LYS A 145 14.13 -14.89 0.50
C LYS A 145 15.24 -15.84 0.08
N ASN A 146 15.12 -17.12 0.42
CA ASN A 146 16.13 -18.16 0.22
C ASN A 146 16.12 -18.78 -1.19
N LYS A 147 15.13 -18.50 -2.04
CA LYS A 147 15.13 -18.99 -3.43
C LYS A 147 16.22 -18.30 -4.25
N SER A 148 16.86 -19.04 -5.15
CA SER A 148 17.90 -18.48 -6.03
C SER A 148 17.30 -17.46 -7.01
N ASN A 149 18.09 -16.44 -7.37
CA ASN A 149 17.67 -15.42 -8.36
C ASN A 149 17.34 -16.06 -9.69
N THR A 150 18.06 -17.12 -10.08
CA THR A 150 17.81 -17.88 -11.33
C THR A 150 16.42 -18.52 -11.31
N TRP A 151 16.05 -19.13 -10.19
CA TRP A 151 14.73 -19.74 -10.03
C TRP A 151 13.62 -18.68 -10.11
N ILE A 152 13.78 -17.56 -9.39
CA ILE A 152 12.78 -16.49 -9.37
C ILE A 152 12.61 -15.88 -10.78
N LYS A 153 13.72 -15.59 -11.50
CA LYS A 153 13.68 -15.06 -12.87
C LYS A 153 12.99 -16.00 -13.86
N LYS A 154 13.21 -17.32 -13.74
CA LYS A 154 12.57 -18.31 -14.62
C LYS A 154 11.07 -18.47 -14.35
N CYS A 155 10.66 -18.33 -13.11
CA CYS A 155 9.32 -18.69 -12.66
C CYS A 155 8.40 -17.49 -12.47
N SER A 156 8.93 -16.25 -12.54
CA SER A 156 8.22 -15.05 -12.14
C SER A 156 8.68 -13.81 -12.93
N ASN A 157 8.18 -12.65 -12.57
CA ASN A 157 8.51 -11.39 -13.23
C ASN A 157 9.64 -10.63 -12.51
N VAL A 158 10.07 -9.51 -13.12
CA VAL A 158 11.11 -8.62 -12.57
C VAL A 158 10.76 -8.11 -11.17
N LEU A 159 9.48 -7.82 -10.93
CA LEU A 159 9.01 -7.32 -9.63
C LEU A 159 9.23 -8.35 -8.51
N SER A 160 8.93 -9.62 -8.77
CA SER A 160 9.18 -10.70 -7.82
C SER A 160 10.66 -10.88 -7.48
N SER A 161 11.55 -10.67 -8.47
CA SER A 161 12.99 -10.68 -8.23
C SER A 161 13.40 -9.54 -7.31
N ARG A 162 12.87 -8.32 -7.51
CA ARG A 162 13.10 -7.17 -6.64
C ARG A 162 12.57 -7.44 -5.23
N THR A 163 11.35 -7.94 -5.09
CA THR A 163 10.77 -8.32 -3.78
C THR A 163 11.68 -9.30 -3.02
N ALA A 164 12.21 -10.33 -3.68
CA ALA A 164 13.11 -11.28 -3.03
C ALA A 164 14.46 -10.66 -2.63
N MET A 165 14.99 -9.73 -3.43
CA MET A 165 16.20 -8.98 -3.07
C MET A 165 15.96 -8.06 -1.88
N GLU A 166 14.83 -7.39 -1.84
CA GLU A 166 14.45 -6.53 -0.71
C GLU A 166 14.24 -7.32 0.60
N LEU A 167 13.70 -8.54 0.52
CA LEU A 167 13.64 -9.44 1.68
C LEU A 167 15.03 -9.83 2.21
N ARG A 168 16.09 -9.73 1.39
CA ARG A 168 17.50 -9.91 1.79
C ARG A 168 18.14 -8.64 2.32
N GLY A 169 17.39 -7.55 2.41
CA GLY A 169 17.90 -6.25 2.84
C GLY A 169 18.63 -5.45 1.76
N ILE A 170 18.51 -5.85 0.48
CA ILE A 170 19.12 -5.16 -0.66
C ILE A 170 18.06 -4.23 -1.26
N PRO A 171 18.18 -2.89 -1.11
CA PRO A 171 17.22 -1.95 -1.67
C PRO A 171 17.31 -1.96 -3.20
N CYS A 172 16.18 -2.11 -3.87
CA CYS A 172 16.08 -2.13 -5.34
C CYS A 172 14.75 -1.58 -5.86
N ILE A 173 13.96 -0.98 -4.98
CA ILE A 173 12.74 -0.25 -5.31
C ILE A 173 12.90 1.15 -4.68
N ASP A 174 13.27 2.11 -5.52
CA ASP A 174 13.49 3.49 -5.09
C ASP A 174 12.20 4.18 -4.64
N LEU A 175 12.33 5.27 -3.86
CA LEU A 175 11.20 6.14 -3.52
C LEU A 175 10.76 6.94 -4.75
N GLU A 176 9.48 6.86 -5.10
CA GLU A 176 8.86 7.68 -6.14
C GLU A 176 8.35 8.99 -5.52
N THR A 177 9.26 9.96 -5.33
CA THR A 177 8.92 11.28 -4.73
C THR A 177 8.19 12.20 -5.69
N THR A 178 8.31 11.99 -7.00
CA THR A 178 7.59 12.71 -8.05
C THR A 178 6.44 11.88 -8.57
N GLN A 179 5.22 12.42 -8.50
CA GLN A 179 4.08 11.76 -9.14
C GLN A 179 4.27 11.73 -10.66
N SER A 180 4.33 10.55 -11.23
CA SER A 180 4.28 10.39 -12.68
C SER A 180 2.95 10.93 -13.22
N LYS A 181 2.99 11.64 -14.36
CA LYS A 181 1.75 12.09 -15.02
C LYS A 181 0.84 10.90 -15.30
N ARG A 182 -0.44 11.06 -15.03
CA ARG A 182 -1.43 10.03 -15.36
C ARG A 182 -1.44 9.74 -16.85
N LYS A 183 -1.42 8.47 -17.20
CA LYS A 183 -1.45 7.99 -18.59
C LYS A 183 -2.86 7.67 -19.08
N SER A 184 -3.83 7.60 -18.18
CA SER A 184 -5.24 7.30 -18.50
C SER A 184 -6.17 7.89 -17.47
N CYS A 185 -7.38 8.26 -17.92
CA CYS A 185 -8.48 8.67 -17.06
C CYS A 185 -9.67 7.75 -17.32
N VAL A 186 -10.23 7.18 -16.28
CA VAL A 186 -11.40 6.30 -16.37
C VAL A 186 -12.51 6.82 -15.46
N VAL A 187 -13.72 6.90 -16.01
CA VAL A 187 -14.95 7.10 -15.25
C VAL A 187 -15.88 5.94 -15.53
N SER A 188 -16.24 5.21 -14.49
CA SER A 188 -17.12 4.04 -14.61
C SER A 188 -18.10 3.96 -13.44
N ARG A 189 -19.28 3.42 -13.71
CA ARG A 189 -20.28 3.08 -12.70
C ARG A 189 -21.00 1.81 -13.15
N SER A 190 -21.39 0.98 -12.19
CA SER A 190 -22.27 -0.15 -12.47
C SER A 190 -23.71 0.33 -12.41
N PHE A 191 -24.51 -0.10 -13.37
CA PHE A 191 -25.96 0.14 -13.32
C PHE A 191 -26.60 -0.71 -12.21
N GLY A 192 -27.55 -0.13 -11.46
CA GLY A 192 -28.26 -0.85 -10.40
C GLY A 192 -29.25 -1.88 -10.95
N LYS A 193 -29.73 -1.68 -12.19
CA LYS A 193 -30.59 -2.56 -12.97
C LYS A 193 -30.06 -2.66 -14.40
N ARG A 194 -30.55 -3.64 -15.15
CA ARG A 194 -30.24 -3.76 -16.59
C ARG A 194 -30.80 -2.53 -17.33
N VAL A 195 -29.95 -1.95 -18.19
CA VAL A 195 -30.33 -0.84 -19.08
C VAL A 195 -30.89 -1.45 -20.36
N GLU A 196 -32.15 -1.08 -20.71
CA GLU A 196 -32.84 -1.59 -21.88
C GLU A 196 -33.19 -0.50 -22.88
N HIS A 197 -33.16 0.78 -22.47
CA HIS A 197 -33.49 1.91 -23.33
C HIS A 197 -32.23 2.70 -23.71
N PHE A 198 -32.12 3.04 -25.01
CA PHE A 198 -30.99 3.81 -25.53
C PHE A 198 -30.81 5.17 -24.84
N GLN A 199 -31.92 5.83 -24.50
CA GLN A 199 -31.86 7.14 -23.83
C GLN A 199 -31.18 7.07 -22.47
N GLU A 200 -31.46 6.06 -21.65
CA GLU A 200 -30.78 5.85 -20.36
C GLU A 200 -29.25 5.65 -20.53
N LEU A 201 -28.85 4.89 -21.57
CA LEU A 201 -27.44 4.70 -21.89
C LEU A 201 -26.79 6.01 -22.36
N LYS A 202 -27.46 6.78 -23.22
CA LYS A 202 -26.98 8.08 -23.74
C LYS A 202 -26.75 9.08 -22.61
N GLU A 203 -27.65 9.19 -21.65
CA GLU A 203 -27.53 10.06 -20.49
C GLU A 203 -26.36 9.64 -19.59
N ALA A 204 -26.22 8.32 -19.33
CA ALA A 204 -25.11 7.80 -18.55
C ALA A 204 -23.75 8.12 -19.21
N VAL A 205 -23.63 7.89 -20.52
CA VAL A 205 -22.41 8.19 -21.28
C VAL A 205 -22.09 9.69 -21.25
N ALA A 206 -23.10 10.57 -21.46
CA ALA A 206 -22.92 12.01 -21.39
C ALA A 206 -22.36 12.45 -20.02
N ASN A 207 -22.94 11.94 -18.94
CA ASN A 207 -22.46 12.21 -17.57
C ASN A 207 -21.02 11.68 -17.34
N TYR A 208 -20.69 10.52 -17.88
CA TYR A 208 -19.33 9.97 -17.73
C TYR A 208 -18.30 10.79 -18.50
N CYS A 209 -18.65 11.25 -19.72
CA CYS A 209 -17.81 12.14 -20.50
C CYS A 209 -17.58 13.49 -19.80
N LEU A 210 -18.64 14.08 -19.21
CA LEU A 210 -18.54 15.31 -18.43
C LEU A 210 -17.58 15.13 -17.26
N ASN A 211 -17.80 14.11 -16.43
CA ASN A 211 -16.94 13.82 -15.28
C ASN A 211 -15.48 13.49 -15.69
N ALA A 212 -15.27 12.82 -16.81
CA ALA A 212 -13.93 12.56 -17.34
C ALA A 212 -13.23 13.86 -17.77
N SER A 213 -13.94 14.73 -18.49
CA SER A 213 -13.40 16.00 -18.94
C SER A 213 -13.06 16.95 -17.78
N GLU A 214 -13.86 16.97 -16.72
CA GLU A 214 -13.55 17.74 -15.51
C GLU A 214 -12.26 17.24 -14.82
N LYS A 215 -12.10 15.92 -14.70
CA LYS A 215 -10.87 15.33 -14.12
C LYS A 215 -9.64 15.69 -14.95
N ILE A 216 -9.72 15.59 -16.27
CA ILE A 216 -8.60 15.89 -17.17
C ILE A 216 -8.21 17.37 -17.05
N ARG A 217 -9.20 18.28 -17.06
CA ARG A 217 -8.96 19.72 -16.87
C ARG A 217 -8.36 20.03 -15.51
N SER A 218 -8.85 19.42 -14.43
CA SER A 218 -8.33 19.67 -13.07
C SER A 218 -6.86 19.25 -12.89
N GLU A 219 -6.35 18.41 -13.76
CA GLU A 219 -4.97 17.92 -13.75
C GLU A 219 -4.08 18.57 -14.82
N ASN A 220 -4.59 19.56 -15.55
CA ASN A 220 -3.89 20.23 -16.65
C ASN A 220 -3.34 19.23 -17.70
N LEU A 221 -4.17 18.26 -18.08
CA LEU A 221 -3.83 17.24 -19.08
C LEU A 221 -4.41 17.53 -20.47
N VAL A 222 -4.93 18.73 -20.67
CA VAL A 222 -5.44 19.27 -21.95
C VAL A 222 -4.74 20.58 -22.22
#